data_5cf6f4a11f10ee2f55850f378737ccc9
#
_entry.id   5cf6f4a11f10ee2f55850f378737ccc9
#
_cell.length_a   1.000
_cell.length_b   1.000
_cell.length_c   1.000
_cell.angle_alpha   90.00
_cell.angle_beta   90.00
_cell.angle_gamma   90.00
#
_symmetry.space_group_name_H-M   'P 1'
#
loop_
_entity.id
_entity.type
_entity.pdbx_description
1 polymer ?
#
loop_
_entity_poly.entity_id
_entity_poly.type
_entity_poly.pdbx_seq_one_letter_code
_entity_poly.pdbx_strand_id
1 'polypeptide(L)'
;MKNNEMLMVDNASRVMEAPHIDPSELRALFKLFVGQPDSSTKIFTRDVKVDLNDLMLLNERMKEKLENYQKTAVEISIDVKFENNTFKTFTDWFAFEGYNWQVADIIDTISVRWDFLIKLPNYDMPQRHTVLVRISSGLKLHQLLQVLMSGNIDNVDSIDQNLAPVICKVDFVNHLLADELINLVAEWNKGLKEADEINNKLLFVKQHPRSIVFITRNLMPLMAIIVLIAGFNSYLDYLKIATLAEMTIQYIQNIAIYVTVSCITYNLVKVLGQMLTRSVIESASNYGEIRTFNITRGDINRQEKLDKKNEKYVQRVHRGIGLTIIINILCGVISTILYNYCSR
;
A
#
# COMPACT_ATOMS: atom_id res chain seq x y z
N MET A 1 -10.09 -67.25 -58.80
CA MET A 1 -11.46 -66.72 -58.81
C MET A 1 -11.88 -66.46 -57.40
N LYS A 2 -11.84 -65.23 -56.97
CA LYS A 2 -12.69 -64.60 -55.95
C LYS A 2 -12.26 -63.12 -55.86
N ASN A 3 -13.16 -62.30 -56.32
CA ASN A 3 -13.05 -60.85 -56.27
C ASN A 3 -13.05 -60.39 -54.81
N ASN A 4 -12.07 -59.60 -54.44
CA ASN A 4 -12.13 -58.74 -53.24
C ASN A 4 -12.50 -57.33 -53.70
N GLU A 5 -13.76 -56.99 -53.57
CA GLU A 5 -14.21 -55.61 -53.63
C GLU A 5 -13.71 -54.85 -52.35
N MET A 6 -12.86 -53.89 -52.58
CA MET A 6 -12.33 -52.97 -51.58
C MET A 6 -13.38 -51.87 -51.40
N LEU A 7 -14.10 -51.89 -50.29
CA LEU A 7 -14.98 -50.79 -49.83
C LEU A 7 -14.16 -49.53 -49.63
N MET A 8 -14.22 -48.63 -50.60
CA MET A 8 -13.79 -47.22 -50.36
C MET A 8 -14.80 -46.57 -49.43
N VAL A 9 -14.38 -46.27 -48.24
CA VAL A 9 -15.07 -45.36 -47.30
C VAL A 9 -14.87 -43.94 -47.81
N ASP A 10 -15.91 -43.44 -48.43
CA ASP A 10 -15.97 -42.01 -48.85
C ASP A 10 -16.10 -41.12 -47.61
N ASN A 11 -14.96 -40.63 -47.12
CA ASN A 11 -14.92 -39.59 -46.13
C ASN A 11 -15.22 -38.24 -46.79
N ALA A 12 -16.48 -38.01 -47.11
CA ALA A 12 -16.94 -36.67 -47.42
C ALA A 12 -16.79 -35.78 -46.16
N SER A 13 -15.67 -35.10 -46.10
CA SER A 13 -15.49 -33.96 -45.21
C SER A 13 -16.64 -32.97 -45.45
N ARG A 14 -17.63 -32.94 -44.56
CA ARG A 14 -18.60 -31.87 -44.49
C ARG A 14 -17.81 -30.61 -44.12
N VAL A 15 -17.37 -29.87 -45.12
CA VAL A 15 -17.02 -28.48 -44.99
C VAL A 15 -18.32 -27.80 -44.54
N MET A 16 -18.37 -27.37 -43.24
CA MET A 16 -19.41 -26.47 -42.81
C MET A 16 -19.23 -25.20 -43.64
N GLU A 17 -20.13 -25.00 -44.63
CA GLU A 17 -20.24 -23.70 -45.28
C GLU A 17 -20.50 -22.66 -44.21
N ALA A 18 -19.56 -21.75 -44.04
CA ALA A 18 -19.77 -20.61 -43.17
C ALA A 18 -21.02 -19.86 -43.63
N PRO A 19 -21.95 -19.53 -42.74
CA PRO A 19 -23.15 -18.80 -43.12
C PRO A 19 -22.74 -17.56 -43.90
N HIS A 20 -23.32 -17.38 -45.07
CA HIS A 20 -23.06 -16.24 -45.95
C HIS A 20 -23.68 -15.01 -45.29
N ILE A 21 -22.92 -14.34 -44.43
CA ILE A 21 -23.32 -13.09 -43.78
C ILE A 21 -23.18 -11.98 -44.84
N ASP A 22 -24.27 -11.26 -45.13
CA ASP A 22 -24.26 -10.12 -46.02
C ASP A 22 -23.21 -9.07 -45.51
N PRO A 23 -22.37 -8.50 -46.40
CA PRO A 23 -21.45 -7.43 -46.04
C PRO A 23 -22.11 -6.23 -45.31
N SER A 24 -23.40 -5.97 -45.55
CA SER A 24 -24.19 -4.96 -44.87
C SER A 24 -24.50 -5.36 -43.40
N GLU A 25 -24.81 -6.63 -43.17
CA GLU A 25 -25.01 -7.19 -41.83
C GLU A 25 -23.69 -7.25 -41.05
N LEU A 26 -22.59 -7.62 -41.73
CA LEU A 26 -21.26 -7.61 -41.14
C LEU A 26 -20.82 -6.16 -40.72
N ARG A 27 -21.14 -5.16 -41.56
CA ARG A 27 -20.90 -3.75 -41.22
C ARG A 27 -21.80 -3.29 -40.07
N ALA A 28 -23.04 -3.70 -40.00
CA ALA A 28 -23.94 -3.41 -38.91
C ALA A 28 -23.43 -4.03 -37.58
N LEU A 29 -23.03 -5.32 -37.64
CA LEU A 29 -22.38 -5.99 -36.52
C LEU A 29 -21.07 -5.32 -36.13
N PHE A 30 -20.23 -4.92 -37.10
CA PHE A 30 -18.98 -4.20 -36.82
C PHE A 30 -19.24 -2.87 -36.17
N LYS A 31 -20.24 -2.09 -36.61
CA LYS A 31 -20.64 -0.84 -35.96
C LYS A 31 -21.17 -1.06 -34.53
N LEU A 32 -21.86 -2.16 -34.30
CA LEU A 32 -22.37 -2.55 -32.98
C LEU A 32 -21.24 -2.92 -32.02
N PHE A 33 -20.15 -3.52 -32.53
CA PHE A 33 -18.99 -3.94 -31.73
C PHE A 33 -17.90 -2.87 -31.64
N VAL A 34 -17.76 -2.00 -32.63
CA VAL A 34 -16.69 -1.00 -32.77
C VAL A 34 -17.18 0.43 -32.55
N GLY A 35 -18.50 0.64 -32.37
CA GLY A 35 -18.99 1.94 -31.94
C GLY A 35 -18.14 2.42 -30.78
N GLN A 36 -17.46 3.58 -30.91
CA GLN A 36 -16.65 4.11 -29.81
C GLN A 36 -17.60 4.56 -28.69
N PRO A 37 -17.81 3.73 -27.66
CA PRO A 37 -18.59 4.17 -26.51
C PRO A 37 -17.81 5.27 -25.80
N ASP A 38 -18.52 6.23 -25.25
CA ASP A 38 -17.94 7.14 -24.28
C ASP A 38 -17.44 6.36 -23.08
N SER A 39 -16.43 6.84 -22.41
CA SER A 39 -15.90 6.16 -21.23
C SER A 39 -15.86 7.10 -20.03
N SER A 40 -16.19 6.54 -18.86
CA SER A 40 -16.06 7.23 -17.57
C SER A 40 -15.21 6.37 -16.63
N THR A 41 -14.27 7.00 -15.95
CA THR A 41 -13.37 6.31 -15.01
C THR A 41 -13.47 6.95 -13.64
N LYS A 42 -13.68 6.13 -12.62
CA LYS A 42 -13.64 6.55 -11.21
C LYS A 42 -12.51 5.84 -10.49
N ILE A 43 -11.70 6.64 -9.81
CA ILE A 43 -10.54 6.21 -9.06
C ILE A 43 -10.87 6.24 -7.57
N PHE A 44 -10.55 5.17 -6.85
CA PHE A 44 -10.73 5.06 -5.41
C PHE A 44 -9.36 4.95 -4.75
N THR A 45 -9.03 5.91 -3.90
CA THR A 45 -7.70 6.06 -3.29
C THR A 45 -7.61 5.46 -1.89
N ARG A 46 -8.75 4.97 -1.36
CA ARG A 46 -8.80 4.36 -0.04
C ARG A 46 -8.12 2.99 -0.06
N ASP A 47 -7.20 2.76 0.87
CA ASP A 47 -6.59 1.45 1.07
C ASP A 47 -7.64 0.48 1.64
N VAL A 48 -7.87 -0.60 0.93
CA VAL A 48 -8.91 -1.59 1.25
C VAL A 48 -8.33 -2.99 1.33
N LYS A 49 -8.98 -3.84 2.14
CA LYS A 49 -8.75 -5.29 2.15
C LYS A 49 -9.90 -5.95 1.40
N VAL A 50 -9.54 -6.83 0.48
CA VAL A 50 -10.49 -7.54 -0.39
C VAL A 50 -10.31 -9.04 -0.19
N ASP A 51 -11.37 -9.72 0.19
CA ASP A 51 -11.44 -11.17 0.24
C ASP A 51 -12.29 -11.74 -0.92
N LEU A 52 -12.37 -13.05 -1.02
CA LEU A 52 -13.13 -13.69 -2.09
C LEU A 52 -14.64 -13.35 -2.02
N ASN A 53 -15.18 -13.25 -0.79
CA ASN A 53 -16.60 -12.93 -0.58
C ASN A 53 -16.93 -11.50 -1.05
N ASP A 54 -16.00 -10.57 -0.89
CA ASP A 54 -16.19 -9.19 -1.38
C ASP A 54 -16.34 -9.14 -2.90
N LEU A 55 -15.55 -9.97 -3.61
CA LEU A 55 -15.66 -10.09 -5.08
C LEU A 55 -16.96 -10.78 -5.49
N MET A 56 -17.38 -11.80 -4.75
CA MET A 56 -18.68 -12.47 -4.98
C MET A 56 -19.82 -11.47 -4.82
N LEU A 57 -19.80 -10.67 -3.75
CA LEU A 57 -20.80 -9.63 -3.50
C LEU A 57 -20.85 -8.58 -4.63
N LEU A 58 -19.67 -8.18 -5.14
CA LEU A 58 -19.61 -7.27 -6.29
C LEU A 58 -20.31 -7.87 -7.52
N ASN A 59 -20.03 -9.13 -7.81
CA ASN A 59 -20.64 -9.81 -8.95
C ASN A 59 -22.15 -9.98 -8.77
N GLU A 60 -22.63 -10.33 -7.59
CA GLU A 60 -24.06 -10.45 -7.30
C GLU A 60 -24.78 -9.12 -7.50
N ARG A 61 -24.26 -8.03 -6.93
CA ARG A 61 -24.81 -6.68 -7.13
C ARG A 61 -24.83 -6.28 -8.60
N MET A 62 -23.78 -6.64 -9.36
CA MET A 62 -23.75 -6.38 -10.80
C MET A 62 -24.81 -7.19 -11.54
N LYS A 63 -25.00 -8.46 -11.22
CA LYS A 63 -26.06 -9.32 -11.78
C LYS A 63 -27.45 -8.77 -11.48
N GLU A 64 -27.75 -8.46 -10.22
CA GLU A 64 -29.02 -7.87 -9.80
C GLU A 64 -29.32 -6.55 -10.56
N LYS A 65 -28.29 -5.69 -10.71
CA LYS A 65 -28.44 -4.47 -11.47
C LYS A 65 -28.78 -4.70 -12.93
N LEU A 66 -28.09 -5.68 -13.56
CA LEU A 66 -28.32 -6.02 -14.97
C LEU A 66 -29.66 -6.76 -15.20
N GLU A 67 -30.24 -7.38 -14.17
CA GLU A 67 -31.58 -8.01 -14.27
C GLU A 67 -32.70 -7.01 -14.49
N ASN A 68 -32.51 -5.75 -14.08
CA ASN A 68 -33.48 -4.68 -14.31
C ASN A 68 -33.53 -4.21 -15.78
N TYR A 69 -32.64 -4.71 -16.64
CA TYR A 69 -32.58 -4.36 -18.05
C TYR A 69 -32.88 -5.56 -18.95
N GLN A 70 -33.43 -5.30 -20.12
CA GLN A 70 -33.62 -6.33 -21.15
C GLN A 70 -32.23 -6.67 -21.73
N LYS A 71 -31.55 -7.63 -21.11
CA LYS A 71 -30.24 -8.11 -21.53
C LYS A 71 -30.36 -9.12 -22.70
N THR A 72 -29.50 -8.95 -23.69
CA THR A 72 -29.36 -9.90 -24.81
C THR A 72 -28.21 -10.87 -24.61
N ALA A 73 -27.09 -10.37 -24.06
CA ALA A 73 -25.91 -11.17 -23.74
C ALA A 73 -25.14 -10.52 -22.55
N VAL A 74 -24.51 -11.34 -21.74
CA VAL A 74 -23.60 -10.91 -20.68
C VAL A 74 -22.41 -11.87 -20.68
N GLU A 75 -21.20 -11.32 -20.80
CA GLU A 75 -19.95 -12.05 -20.69
C GLU A 75 -19.16 -11.49 -19.51
N ILE A 76 -18.49 -12.36 -18.78
CA ILE A 76 -17.64 -12.00 -17.63
C ILE A 76 -16.26 -12.57 -17.89
N SER A 77 -15.23 -11.75 -17.69
CA SER A 77 -13.84 -12.21 -17.64
C SER A 77 -13.17 -11.70 -16.38
N ILE A 78 -12.40 -12.58 -15.74
CA ILE A 78 -11.64 -12.26 -14.54
C ILE A 78 -10.18 -12.58 -14.80
N ASP A 79 -9.33 -11.56 -14.75
CA ASP A 79 -7.89 -11.68 -14.88
C ASP A 79 -7.22 -11.53 -13.52
N VAL A 80 -6.48 -12.54 -13.12
CA VAL A 80 -5.70 -12.55 -11.87
C VAL A 80 -4.22 -12.58 -12.22
N LYS A 81 -3.51 -11.52 -11.83
CA LYS A 81 -2.07 -11.41 -11.93
C LYS A 81 -1.44 -11.68 -10.57
N PHE A 82 -0.42 -12.54 -10.54
CA PHE A 82 0.36 -12.83 -9.36
C PHE A 82 1.70 -12.06 -9.35
N GLU A 83 2.31 -11.91 -8.17
CA GLU A 83 3.61 -11.22 -8.01
C GLU A 83 4.75 -11.88 -8.80
N ASN A 84 4.67 -13.18 -9.05
CA ASN A 84 5.62 -13.94 -9.87
C ASN A 84 5.45 -13.71 -11.37
N ASN A 85 4.62 -12.74 -11.79
CA ASN A 85 4.25 -12.43 -13.17
C ASN A 85 3.50 -13.56 -13.89
N THR A 86 2.90 -14.51 -13.18
CA THR A 86 1.94 -15.44 -13.78
C THR A 86 0.55 -14.78 -13.87
N PHE A 87 -0.19 -15.16 -14.91
CA PHE A 87 -1.54 -14.66 -15.16
C PHE A 87 -2.48 -15.84 -15.24
N LYS A 88 -3.69 -15.66 -14.71
CA LYS A 88 -4.81 -16.59 -14.89
C LYS A 88 -6.03 -15.81 -15.32
N THR A 89 -6.65 -16.26 -16.39
CA THR A 89 -7.88 -15.70 -16.93
C THR A 89 -9.00 -16.71 -16.77
N PHE A 90 -10.12 -16.28 -16.23
CA PHE A 90 -11.34 -17.04 -16.07
C PHE A 90 -12.40 -16.38 -16.97
N THR A 91 -13.08 -17.18 -17.79
CA THR A 91 -14.10 -16.73 -18.74
C THR A 91 -15.51 -16.80 -18.15
N ASP A 92 -15.64 -17.37 -16.96
CA ASP A 92 -16.89 -17.41 -16.22
C ASP A 92 -16.64 -17.34 -14.71
N TRP A 93 -17.68 -16.94 -13.99
CA TRP A 93 -17.60 -16.72 -12.56
C TRP A 93 -17.49 -18.04 -11.77
N PHE A 94 -18.13 -19.10 -12.25
CA PHE A 94 -18.12 -20.38 -11.57
C PHE A 94 -16.71 -21.00 -11.57
N ALA A 95 -15.99 -20.88 -12.69
CA ALA A 95 -14.60 -21.33 -12.78
C ALA A 95 -13.67 -20.52 -11.84
N PHE A 96 -13.90 -19.23 -11.70
CA PHE A 96 -13.16 -18.38 -10.75
C PHE A 96 -13.44 -18.75 -9.30
N GLU A 97 -14.69 -18.92 -8.92
CA GLU A 97 -15.11 -19.30 -7.57
C GLU A 97 -14.62 -20.69 -7.19
N GLY A 98 -14.76 -21.66 -8.11
CA GLY A 98 -14.34 -23.06 -7.91
C GLY A 98 -12.83 -23.29 -7.99
N TYR A 99 -12.03 -22.25 -8.29
CA TYR A 99 -10.58 -22.39 -8.32
C TYR A 99 -10.00 -22.65 -6.95
N ASN A 100 -8.98 -23.52 -6.88
CA ASN A 100 -8.30 -23.80 -5.61
C ASN A 100 -7.37 -22.63 -5.21
N TRP A 101 -7.87 -21.74 -4.36
CA TRP A 101 -7.13 -20.58 -3.84
C TRP A 101 -6.10 -20.93 -2.75
N GLN A 102 -5.94 -22.22 -2.38
CA GLN A 102 -4.93 -22.69 -1.41
C GLN A 102 -3.50 -22.71 -1.99
N VAL A 103 -3.21 -21.83 -2.94
CA VAL A 103 -1.89 -21.69 -3.57
C VAL A 103 -0.99 -20.74 -2.76
N ALA A 104 0.33 -20.95 -2.91
CA ALA A 104 1.33 -20.11 -2.25
C ALA A 104 1.59 -18.78 -2.97
N ASP A 105 1.05 -18.62 -4.19
CA ASP A 105 1.22 -17.43 -5.00
C ASP A 105 0.48 -16.24 -4.38
N ILE A 106 1.07 -15.06 -4.48
CA ILE A 106 0.55 -13.80 -3.93
C ILE A 106 -0.10 -13.02 -5.07
N ILE A 107 -1.31 -12.54 -4.86
CA ILE A 107 -2.03 -11.75 -5.86
C ILE A 107 -1.47 -10.32 -5.91
N ASP A 108 -1.19 -9.85 -7.12
CA ASP A 108 -0.76 -8.49 -7.42
C ASP A 108 -1.94 -7.63 -7.89
N THR A 109 -2.75 -8.15 -8.82
CA THR A 109 -3.88 -7.43 -9.40
C THR A 109 -5.00 -8.41 -9.77
N ILE A 110 -6.24 -7.99 -9.53
CA ILE A 110 -7.44 -8.65 -10.05
C ILE A 110 -8.19 -7.63 -10.89
N SER A 111 -8.56 -8.03 -12.12
CA SER A 111 -9.41 -7.25 -13.01
C SER A 111 -10.66 -8.06 -13.32
N VAL A 112 -11.82 -7.52 -12.99
CA VAL A 112 -13.11 -8.13 -13.34
C VAL A 112 -13.76 -7.25 -14.39
N ARG A 113 -14.14 -7.88 -15.49
CA ARG A 113 -14.76 -7.23 -16.63
C ARG A 113 -16.11 -7.87 -16.93
N TRP A 114 -17.14 -7.05 -17.04
CA TRP A 114 -18.47 -7.41 -17.51
C TRP A 114 -18.71 -6.72 -18.85
N ASP A 115 -18.87 -7.49 -19.90
CA ASP A 115 -19.31 -7.05 -21.22
C ASP A 115 -20.78 -7.45 -21.40
N PHE A 116 -21.65 -6.53 -21.72
CA PHE A 116 -23.06 -6.83 -21.88
C PHE A 116 -23.74 -6.01 -22.95
N LEU A 117 -24.73 -6.66 -23.59
CA LEU A 117 -25.61 -6.07 -24.59
C LEU A 117 -26.99 -5.88 -23.96
N ILE A 118 -27.45 -4.66 -23.87
CA ILE A 118 -28.79 -4.33 -23.35
C ILE A 118 -29.57 -3.48 -24.34
N LYS A 119 -30.87 -3.70 -24.41
CA LYS A 119 -31.78 -2.90 -25.21
C LYS A 119 -32.26 -1.72 -24.33
N LEU A 120 -31.89 -0.51 -24.75
CA LEU A 120 -32.35 0.73 -24.12
C LEU A 120 -33.61 1.26 -24.83
N PRO A 121 -34.53 1.96 -24.10
CA PRO A 121 -35.82 2.39 -24.67
C PRO A 121 -35.71 3.23 -25.94
N ASN A 122 -34.64 4.00 -26.11
CA ASN A 122 -34.44 4.95 -27.21
C ASN A 122 -33.58 4.38 -28.35
N TYR A 123 -33.26 3.08 -28.34
CA TYR A 123 -32.42 2.45 -29.33
C TYR A 123 -33.11 1.24 -29.92
N ASP A 124 -33.11 1.13 -31.25
CA ASP A 124 -33.72 0.00 -31.96
C ASP A 124 -32.92 -1.30 -31.75
N MET A 125 -31.62 -1.18 -31.61
CA MET A 125 -30.68 -2.27 -31.41
C MET A 125 -30.07 -2.30 -30.01
N PRO A 126 -29.76 -3.51 -29.47
CA PRO A 126 -29.03 -3.63 -28.23
C PRO A 126 -27.69 -2.90 -28.29
N GLN A 127 -27.35 -2.19 -27.22
CA GLN A 127 -26.08 -1.41 -27.10
C GLN A 127 -25.11 -2.13 -26.21
N ARG A 128 -23.82 -2.10 -26.60
CA ARG A 128 -22.74 -2.69 -25.82
C ARG A 128 -22.29 -1.73 -24.72
N HIS A 129 -22.13 -2.28 -23.54
CA HIS A 129 -21.56 -1.61 -22.38
C HIS A 129 -20.50 -2.51 -21.76
N THR A 130 -19.47 -1.92 -21.21
CA THR A 130 -18.41 -2.63 -20.51
C THR A 130 -18.17 -2.00 -19.16
N VAL A 131 -18.11 -2.79 -18.11
CA VAL A 131 -17.65 -2.38 -16.79
C VAL A 131 -16.36 -3.12 -16.49
N LEU A 132 -15.31 -2.40 -16.20
CA LEU A 132 -14.02 -2.93 -15.75
C LEU A 132 -13.74 -2.43 -14.34
N VAL A 133 -13.60 -3.34 -13.40
CA VAL A 133 -13.13 -3.05 -12.04
C VAL A 133 -11.75 -3.68 -11.88
N ARG A 134 -10.74 -2.84 -11.69
CA ARG A 134 -9.37 -3.27 -11.39
C ARG A 134 -9.04 -3.00 -9.94
N ILE A 135 -8.54 -4.00 -9.25
CA ILE A 135 -8.07 -3.93 -7.87
C ILE A 135 -6.59 -4.29 -7.89
N SER A 136 -5.74 -3.50 -7.26
CA SER A 136 -4.29 -3.73 -7.23
C SER A 136 -3.71 -3.59 -5.83
N SER A 137 -2.68 -4.37 -5.54
CA SER A 137 -2.01 -4.39 -4.22
C SER A 137 -1.04 -3.20 -4.03
N GLY A 138 -1.34 -2.06 -4.62
CA GLY A 138 -0.53 -0.85 -4.52
C GLY A 138 0.80 -0.92 -5.27
N LEU A 139 1.40 0.24 -5.52
CA LEU A 139 2.67 0.32 -6.24
C LEU A 139 3.86 -0.07 -5.37
N LYS A 140 4.68 -0.92 -5.92
CA LYS A 140 6.02 -1.16 -5.37
C LYS A 140 6.91 0.05 -5.69
N LEU A 141 7.74 0.46 -4.73
CA LEU A 141 8.63 1.62 -4.86
C LEU A 141 9.46 1.61 -6.15
N HIS A 142 9.89 0.44 -6.63
CA HIS A 142 10.65 0.30 -7.88
C HIS A 142 9.81 0.64 -9.13
N GLN A 143 8.51 0.36 -9.13
CA GLN A 143 7.59 0.70 -10.23
C GLN A 143 7.38 2.22 -10.27
N LEU A 144 7.26 2.85 -9.10
CA LEU A 144 7.17 4.30 -8.98
C LEU A 144 8.43 4.99 -9.48
N LEU A 145 9.60 4.48 -9.12
CA LEU A 145 10.89 4.95 -9.64
C LEU A 145 11.00 4.76 -11.16
N GLN A 146 10.54 3.63 -11.69
CA GLN A 146 10.56 3.37 -13.14
C GLN A 146 9.66 4.35 -13.90
N VAL A 147 8.46 4.66 -13.37
CA VAL A 147 7.55 5.66 -13.95
C VAL A 147 8.17 7.05 -13.90
N LEU A 148 8.74 7.45 -12.76
CA LEU A 148 9.43 8.74 -12.62
C LEU A 148 10.66 8.87 -13.53
N MET A 149 11.41 7.78 -13.73
CA MET A 149 12.60 7.77 -14.59
C MET A 149 12.27 7.66 -16.09
N SER A 150 11.09 7.18 -16.47
CA SER A 150 10.67 7.04 -17.86
C SER A 150 10.41 8.38 -18.55
N GLY A 151 10.38 9.50 -17.80
CA GLY A 151 10.23 10.86 -18.35
C GLY A 151 8.87 11.17 -18.96
N ASN A 152 7.96 10.22 -19.01
CA ASN A 152 6.59 10.41 -19.50
C ASN A 152 5.68 11.04 -18.44
N ILE A 153 6.10 12.20 -17.94
CA ILE A 153 5.34 12.99 -16.95
C ILE A 153 4.09 13.62 -17.57
N ASP A 154 3.98 13.64 -18.90
CA ASP A 154 2.85 14.24 -19.61
C ASP A 154 1.50 13.50 -19.42
N ASN A 155 1.52 12.32 -18.80
CA ASN A 155 0.33 11.54 -18.48
C ASN A 155 0.19 11.33 -16.96
N VAL A 156 0.09 12.42 -16.18
CA VAL A 156 -0.20 12.35 -14.72
C VAL A 156 -1.46 11.53 -14.46
N ASP A 157 -2.49 11.67 -15.30
CA ASP A 157 -3.72 10.89 -15.22
C ASP A 157 -3.50 9.37 -15.37
N SER A 158 -2.55 8.96 -16.21
CA SER A 158 -2.19 7.54 -16.37
C SER A 158 -1.40 7.00 -15.17
N ILE A 159 -0.66 7.87 -14.48
CA ILE A 159 0.07 7.53 -13.26
C ILE A 159 -0.92 7.30 -12.13
N ASP A 160 -1.87 8.21 -11.92
CA ASP A 160 -2.90 8.08 -10.89
C ASP A 160 -3.77 6.84 -11.12
N GLN A 161 -4.10 6.53 -12.38
CA GLN A 161 -4.82 5.31 -12.72
C GLN A 161 -4.02 4.03 -12.39
N ASN A 162 -2.70 4.05 -12.55
CA ASN A 162 -1.87 2.89 -12.23
C ASN A 162 -1.58 2.74 -10.73
N LEU A 163 -1.70 3.82 -9.96
CA LEU A 163 -1.39 3.89 -8.54
C LEU A 163 -2.57 3.53 -7.64
N ALA A 164 -3.79 3.73 -8.11
CA ALA A 164 -4.98 3.58 -7.27
C ALA A 164 -5.23 2.12 -6.89
N PRO A 165 -5.59 1.84 -5.62
CA PRO A 165 -5.96 0.50 -5.16
C PRO A 165 -7.14 -0.08 -5.91
N VAL A 166 -8.15 0.73 -6.23
CA VAL A 166 -9.34 0.31 -6.97
C VAL A 166 -9.68 1.33 -8.04
N ILE A 167 -9.97 0.83 -9.25
CA ILE A 167 -10.40 1.63 -10.39
C ILE A 167 -11.65 0.99 -10.99
N CYS A 168 -12.64 1.82 -11.28
CA CYS A 168 -13.80 1.44 -12.06
C CYS A 168 -13.82 2.24 -13.35
N LYS A 169 -13.79 1.54 -14.49
CA LYS A 169 -13.98 2.13 -15.83
C LYS A 169 -15.25 1.57 -16.43
N VAL A 170 -16.10 2.45 -16.93
CA VAL A 170 -17.34 2.09 -17.63
C VAL A 170 -17.29 2.66 -19.03
N ASP A 171 -17.39 1.78 -20.04
CA ASP A 171 -17.59 2.18 -21.43
C ASP A 171 -19.09 2.07 -21.74
N PHE A 172 -19.70 3.14 -22.24
CA PHE A 172 -21.16 3.27 -22.27
C PHE A 172 -21.65 4.07 -23.48
N VAL A 173 -22.94 3.87 -23.78
CA VAL A 173 -23.71 4.70 -24.73
C VAL A 173 -24.67 5.64 -23.99
N ASN A 174 -25.08 5.27 -22.77
CA ASN A 174 -25.99 6.04 -21.93
C ASN A 174 -25.30 6.48 -20.63
N HIS A 175 -25.20 7.79 -20.40
CA HIS A 175 -24.58 8.39 -19.23
C HIS A 175 -25.24 8.00 -17.90
N LEU A 176 -26.59 7.96 -17.86
CA LEU A 176 -27.31 7.61 -16.63
C LEU A 176 -26.98 6.21 -16.16
N LEU A 177 -26.91 5.25 -17.12
CA LEU A 177 -26.51 3.89 -16.81
C LEU A 177 -25.07 3.82 -16.31
N ALA A 178 -24.16 4.59 -16.94
CA ALA A 178 -22.76 4.64 -16.51
C ALA A 178 -22.63 5.14 -15.07
N ASP A 179 -23.32 6.21 -14.72
CA ASP A 179 -23.33 6.78 -13.37
C ASP A 179 -23.89 5.78 -12.35
N GLU A 180 -24.94 5.06 -12.69
CA GLU A 180 -25.53 4.02 -11.83
C GLU A 180 -24.55 2.87 -11.59
N LEU A 181 -23.83 2.40 -12.63
CA LEU A 181 -22.84 1.34 -12.51
C LEU A 181 -21.61 1.77 -11.71
N ILE A 182 -21.12 2.99 -11.93
CA ILE A 182 -20.04 3.58 -11.14
C ILE A 182 -20.44 3.73 -9.67
N ASN A 183 -21.68 4.16 -9.41
CA ASN A 183 -22.18 4.30 -8.05
C ASN A 183 -22.35 2.95 -7.35
N LEU A 184 -22.76 1.89 -8.07
CA LEU A 184 -22.81 0.53 -7.54
C LEU A 184 -21.41 0.08 -7.05
N VAL A 185 -20.37 0.27 -7.88
CA VAL A 185 -19.00 -0.05 -7.50
C VAL A 185 -18.51 0.84 -6.36
N ALA A 186 -18.91 2.12 -6.34
CA ALA A 186 -18.55 3.04 -5.25
C ALA A 186 -19.16 2.61 -3.91
N GLU A 187 -20.42 2.20 -3.90
CA GLU A 187 -21.08 1.68 -2.68
C GLU A 187 -20.46 0.34 -2.23
N TRP A 188 -20.12 -0.54 -3.17
CA TRP A 188 -19.38 -1.74 -2.85
C TRP A 188 -18.01 -1.41 -2.24
N ASN A 189 -17.24 -0.50 -2.85
CA ASN A 189 -15.93 -0.09 -2.34
C ASN A 189 -16.01 0.56 -0.96
N LYS A 190 -17.07 1.32 -0.64
CA LYS A 190 -17.30 1.86 0.72
C LYS A 190 -17.54 0.75 1.75
N GLY A 191 -18.16 -0.35 1.35
CA GLY A 191 -18.43 -1.51 2.21
C GLY A 191 -17.22 -2.39 2.49
N LEU A 192 -16.13 -2.23 1.73
CA LEU A 192 -14.90 -3.00 1.96
C LEU A 192 -14.26 -2.63 3.29
N LYS A 193 -13.60 -3.61 3.91
CA LYS A 193 -12.81 -3.39 5.12
C LYS A 193 -11.68 -2.41 4.81
N GLU A 194 -11.54 -1.41 5.65
CA GLU A 194 -10.35 -0.56 5.60
C GLU A 194 -9.12 -1.37 6.00
N ALA A 195 -8.03 -1.00 5.39
CA ALA A 195 -6.74 -1.43 5.88
C ALA A 195 -6.59 -0.99 7.35
N ASP A 196 -6.06 -1.87 8.21
CA ASP A 196 -5.99 -1.62 9.66
C ASP A 196 -5.46 -0.21 9.95
N GLU A 197 -6.14 0.48 10.87
CA GLU A 197 -5.77 1.85 11.25
C GLU A 197 -4.30 1.91 11.65
N ILE A 198 -3.56 2.76 10.96
CA ILE A 198 -2.17 3.04 11.32
C ILE A 198 -2.18 3.63 12.73
N ASN A 199 -1.37 3.06 13.62
CA ASN A 199 -1.22 3.58 14.98
C ASN A 199 -0.95 5.10 14.93
N ASN A 200 -1.83 5.92 15.54
CA ASN A 200 -1.82 7.37 15.46
C ASN A 200 -0.46 8.00 15.84
N LYS A 201 0.29 7.36 16.75
CA LYS A 201 1.64 7.81 17.14
C LYS A 201 2.65 7.63 16.00
N LEU A 202 2.56 6.51 15.28
CA LEU A 202 3.42 6.23 14.14
C LEU A 202 3.03 7.04 12.92
N LEU A 203 1.73 7.30 12.75
CA LEU A 203 1.22 8.21 11.72
C LEU A 203 1.78 9.62 11.93
N PHE A 204 1.78 10.12 13.18
CA PHE A 204 2.37 11.42 13.52
C PHE A 204 3.88 11.46 13.19
N VAL A 205 4.63 10.40 13.52
CA VAL A 205 6.06 10.29 13.16
C VAL A 205 6.26 10.31 11.66
N LYS A 206 5.40 9.61 10.91
CA LYS A 206 5.46 9.52 9.45
C LYS A 206 5.11 10.85 8.77
N GLN A 207 4.16 11.61 9.34
CA GLN A 207 3.74 12.91 8.81
C GLN A 207 4.73 14.03 9.13
N HIS A 208 5.46 13.93 10.27
CA HIS A 208 6.37 14.98 10.74
C HIS A 208 7.82 14.50 10.93
N PRO A 209 8.44 13.83 9.95
CA PRO A 209 9.78 13.26 10.12
C PRO A 209 10.82 14.33 10.41
N ARG A 210 10.73 15.51 9.76
CA ARG A 210 11.68 16.61 9.95
C ARG A 210 11.64 17.17 11.37
N SER A 211 10.45 17.35 11.93
CA SER A 211 10.25 17.85 13.30
C SER A 211 10.80 16.89 14.33
N ILE A 212 10.58 15.59 14.14
CA ILE A 212 11.08 14.55 15.05
C ILE A 212 12.59 14.44 14.99
N VAL A 213 13.18 14.48 13.77
CA VAL A 213 14.64 14.55 13.61
C VAL A 213 15.21 15.76 14.34
N PHE A 214 14.61 16.93 14.17
CA PHE A 214 15.06 18.15 14.79
C PHE A 214 15.00 18.08 16.32
N ILE A 215 13.87 17.62 16.86
CA ILE A 215 13.67 17.49 18.31
C ILE A 215 14.65 16.48 18.89
N THR A 216 14.72 15.27 18.38
CA THR A 216 15.57 14.20 18.93
C THR A 216 17.06 14.51 18.75
N ARG A 217 17.45 15.13 17.64
CA ARG A 217 18.86 15.49 17.38
C ARG A 217 19.36 16.65 18.25
N ASN A 218 18.50 17.65 18.54
CA ASN A 218 18.90 18.87 19.22
C ASN A 218 18.46 18.89 20.69
N LEU A 219 17.26 18.39 21.01
CA LEU A 219 16.73 18.46 22.38
C LEU A 219 17.51 17.58 23.35
N MET A 220 17.89 16.34 22.94
CA MET A 220 18.68 15.47 23.81
C MET A 220 20.03 16.08 24.22
N PRO A 221 20.89 16.52 23.28
CA PRO A 221 22.14 17.15 23.66
C PRO A 221 21.95 18.44 24.47
N LEU A 222 20.89 19.21 24.18
CA LEU A 222 20.57 20.44 24.90
C LEU A 222 20.19 20.15 26.36
N MET A 223 19.37 19.14 26.61
CA MET A 223 19.04 18.68 27.95
C MET A 223 20.28 18.17 28.69
N ALA A 224 21.17 17.43 28.01
CA ALA A 224 22.43 17.00 28.59
C ALA A 224 23.32 18.19 29.02
N ILE A 225 23.41 19.26 28.20
CA ILE A 225 24.14 20.47 28.53
C ILE A 225 23.55 21.14 29.79
N ILE A 226 22.23 21.29 29.89
CA ILE A 226 21.57 21.89 31.06
C ILE A 226 21.89 21.11 32.33
N VAL A 227 21.83 19.77 32.27
CA VAL A 227 22.15 18.91 33.42
C VAL A 227 23.63 19.04 33.82
N LEU A 228 24.54 19.08 32.83
CA LEU A 228 25.97 19.24 33.08
C LEU A 228 26.28 20.60 33.68
N ILE A 229 25.65 21.68 33.22
CA ILE A 229 25.83 23.04 33.82
C ILE A 229 25.31 23.07 35.25
N ALA A 230 24.11 22.49 35.50
CA ALA A 230 23.55 22.41 36.85
C ALA A 230 24.47 21.63 37.80
N GLY A 231 25.01 20.49 37.33
CA GLY A 231 26.00 19.71 38.08
C GLY A 231 27.29 20.50 38.36
N PHE A 232 27.77 21.28 37.39
CA PHE A 232 28.95 22.12 37.55
C PHE A 232 28.74 23.24 38.58
N ASN A 233 27.60 23.92 38.52
CA ASN A 233 27.28 24.94 39.50
C ASN A 233 27.20 24.36 40.93
N SER A 234 26.53 23.22 41.09
CA SER A 234 26.49 22.55 42.39
C SER A 234 27.87 22.11 42.88
N TYR A 235 28.78 21.75 41.99
CA TYR A 235 30.16 21.42 42.34
C TYR A 235 30.95 22.65 42.80
N LEU A 236 30.80 23.80 42.13
CA LEU A 236 31.41 25.07 42.55
C LEU A 236 30.92 25.54 43.93
N ASP A 237 29.61 25.43 44.18
CA ASP A 237 29.02 25.76 45.47
C ASP A 237 29.57 24.88 46.62
N TYR A 238 29.81 23.60 46.33
CA TYR A 238 30.44 22.69 47.30
C TYR A 238 31.88 23.10 47.64
N LEU A 239 32.66 23.51 46.64
CA LEU A 239 34.05 23.91 46.84
C LEU A 239 34.19 25.21 47.70
N LYS A 240 33.08 25.95 47.94
CA LYS A 240 33.03 27.20 48.68
C LYS A 240 34.09 28.21 48.24
N ILE A 241 34.47 28.21 46.98
CA ILE A 241 35.43 29.13 46.40
C ILE A 241 34.77 30.48 46.20
N ALA A 242 35.07 31.47 47.03
CA ALA A 242 34.51 32.80 46.91
C ALA A 242 35.31 33.71 45.97
N THR A 243 36.60 33.48 45.81
CA THR A 243 37.50 34.30 44.99
C THR A 243 38.48 33.44 44.18
N LEU A 244 38.91 33.95 43.03
CA LEU A 244 39.92 33.30 42.18
C LEU A 244 41.26 33.09 42.90
N ALA A 245 41.55 33.89 43.88
CA ALA A 245 42.81 33.84 44.70
C ALA A 245 42.85 32.56 45.58
N GLU A 246 41.71 31.93 45.88
CA GLU A 246 41.62 30.72 46.71
C GLU A 246 41.77 29.43 45.87
N MET A 247 41.91 29.53 44.54
CA MET A 247 42.08 28.40 43.68
C MET A 247 43.47 27.75 43.83
N THR A 248 43.48 26.53 44.31
CA THR A 248 44.68 25.69 44.30
C THR A 248 44.83 24.94 42.98
N ILE A 249 46.03 24.49 42.65
CA ILE A 249 46.31 23.68 41.43
C ILE A 249 45.40 22.45 41.37
N GLN A 250 45.10 21.86 42.52
CA GLN A 250 44.23 20.68 42.62
C GLN A 250 42.78 20.99 42.21
N TYR A 251 42.24 22.16 42.55
CA TYR A 251 40.92 22.60 42.10
C TYR A 251 40.85 22.78 40.57
N ILE A 252 41.91 23.35 39.98
CA ILE A 252 42.02 23.57 38.55
C ILE A 252 42.06 22.21 37.82
N GLN A 253 42.81 21.24 38.35
CA GLN A 253 42.84 19.89 37.79
C GLN A 253 41.47 19.19 37.84
N ASN A 254 40.76 19.27 38.96
CA ASN A 254 39.43 18.71 39.11
C ASN A 254 38.39 19.36 38.16
N ILE A 255 38.42 20.66 37.98
CA ILE A 255 37.60 21.37 37.01
C ILE A 255 37.92 20.92 35.59
N ALA A 256 39.19 20.76 35.22
CA ALA A 256 39.60 20.29 33.91
C ALA A 256 39.10 18.85 33.65
N ILE A 257 39.18 17.97 34.64
CA ILE A 257 38.61 16.61 34.55
C ILE A 257 37.09 16.66 34.35
N TYR A 258 36.38 17.50 35.15
CA TYR A 258 34.93 17.65 35.00
C TYR A 258 34.53 18.09 33.59
N VAL A 259 35.20 19.14 33.05
CA VAL A 259 34.94 19.62 31.68
C VAL A 259 35.22 18.55 30.65
N THR A 260 36.33 17.81 30.79
CA THR A 260 36.68 16.73 29.86
C THR A 260 35.62 15.60 29.85
N VAL A 261 35.21 15.15 31.04
CA VAL A 261 34.16 14.13 31.18
C VAL A 261 32.82 14.63 30.63
N SER A 262 32.50 15.92 30.87
CA SER A 262 31.29 16.55 30.34
C SER A 262 31.29 16.56 28.79
N CYS A 263 32.41 16.88 28.16
CA CYS A 263 32.56 16.84 26.70
C CYS A 263 32.39 15.43 26.15
N ILE A 264 32.93 14.40 26.79
CA ILE A 264 32.77 13.02 26.40
C ILE A 264 31.30 12.59 26.52
N THR A 265 30.67 12.89 27.66
CA THR A 265 29.25 12.56 27.92
C THR A 265 28.33 13.22 26.89
N TYR A 266 28.56 14.52 26.60
CA TYR A 266 27.81 15.21 25.54
C TYR A 266 27.91 14.53 24.18
N ASN A 267 29.11 14.15 23.74
CA ASN A 267 29.31 13.46 22.46
C ASN A 267 28.64 12.10 22.46
N LEU A 268 28.71 11.34 23.55
CA LEU A 268 28.02 10.05 23.66
C LEU A 268 26.48 10.19 23.53
N VAL A 269 25.90 11.16 24.28
CA VAL A 269 24.44 11.44 24.19
C VAL A 269 24.04 11.86 22.80
N LYS A 270 24.85 12.69 22.13
CA LYS A 270 24.61 13.12 20.74
C LYS A 270 24.58 11.93 19.77
N VAL A 271 25.56 11.04 19.86
CA VAL A 271 25.66 9.84 19.00
C VAL A 271 24.48 8.89 19.26
N LEU A 272 24.17 8.62 20.53
CA LEU A 272 23.04 7.78 20.92
C LEU A 272 21.70 8.38 20.44
N GLY A 273 21.51 9.70 20.59
CA GLY A 273 20.34 10.38 20.07
C GLY A 273 20.17 10.24 18.57
N GLN A 274 21.25 10.34 17.81
CA GLN A 274 21.22 10.14 16.35
C GLN A 274 20.86 8.69 15.97
N MET A 275 21.41 7.70 16.68
CA MET A 275 21.10 6.28 16.45
C MET A 275 19.61 5.96 16.72
N LEU A 276 19.08 6.48 17.86
CA LEU A 276 17.68 6.31 18.23
C LEU A 276 16.74 6.98 17.21
N THR A 277 17.06 8.21 16.82
CA THR A 277 16.30 8.94 15.79
C THR A 277 16.22 8.15 14.49
N ARG A 278 17.35 7.64 14.01
CA ARG A 278 17.42 6.83 12.80
C ARG A 278 16.55 5.58 12.91
N SER A 279 16.64 4.86 14.02
CA SER A 279 15.85 3.65 14.27
C SER A 279 14.34 3.93 14.34
N VAL A 280 13.93 5.06 14.94
CA VAL A 280 12.52 5.47 15.04
C VAL A 280 11.97 5.83 13.66
N ILE A 281 12.69 6.62 12.87
CA ILE A 281 12.27 7.04 11.54
C ILE A 281 12.20 5.85 10.59
N GLU A 282 13.23 5.00 10.58
CA GLU A 282 13.25 3.79 9.75
C GLU A 282 12.07 2.86 10.11
N SER A 283 11.79 2.70 11.41
CA SER A 283 10.64 1.90 11.85
C SER A 283 9.31 2.53 11.46
N ALA A 284 9.18 3.85 11.50
CA ALA A 284 7.97 4.54 11.11
C ALA A 284 7.77 4.58 9.59
N SER A 285 8.85 4.72 8.80
CA SER A 285 8.77 4.71 7.33
C SER A 285 8.39 3.34 6.78
N ASN A 286 8.85 2.27 7.42
CA ASN A 286 8.58 0.89 7.02
C ASN A 286 7.27 0.32 7.60
N TYR A 287 6.62 1.08 8.49
CA TYR A 287 5.34 0.70 9.08
C TYR A 287 4.18 1.00 8.13
N GLY A 288 3.19 0.10 8.10
CA GLY A 288 1.96 0.32 7.35
C GLY A 288 2.04 -0.17 5.89
N GLU A 289 2.96 -1.09 5.59
CA GLU A 289 2.86 -1.87 4.36
C GLU A 289 1.64 -2.79 4.49
N ILE A 290 0.59 -2.50 3.73
CA ILE A 290 -0.70 -3.17 3.79
C ILE A 290 -0.88 -3.94 2.49
N ARG A 291 -1.52 -5.11 2.59
CA ARG A 291 -1.91 -5.90 1.43
C ARG A 291 -3.40 -5.77 1.19
N THR A 292 -3.73 -5.57 -0.09
CA THR A 292 -5.11 -5.44 -0.54
C THR A 292 -5.82 -6.79 -0.53
N PHE A 293 -5.13 -7.87 -0.94
CA PHE A 293 -5.77 -9.18 -1.12
C PHE A 293 -5.57 -10.11 0.07
N ASN A 294 -6.64 -10.83 0.42
CA ASN A 294 -6.69 -11.89 1.41
C ASN A 294 -7.44 -13.11 0.83
N ILE A 295 -7.00 -13.60 -0.32
CA ILE A 295 -7.68 -14.63 -1.09
C ILE A 295 -6.87 -15.92 -1.10
N THR A 296 -5.58 -15.85 -1.46
CA THR A 296 -4.72 -17.03 -1.51
C THR A 296 -4.08 -17.31 -0.15
N ARG A 297 -3.61 -18.55 0.03
CA ARG A 297 -2.79 -18.88 1.20
C ARG A 297 -1.48 -18.08 1.23
N GLY A 298 -0.95 -17.72 0.03
CA GLY A 298 0.20 -16.83 -0.11
C GLY A 298 -0.08 -15.44 0.46
N ASP A 299 -1.25 -14.86 0.15
CA ASP A 299 -1.68 -13.55 0.66
C ASP A 299 -1.79 -13.57 2.18
N ILE A 300 -2.49 -14.56 2.73
CA ILE A 300 -2.69 -14.74 4.18
C ILE A 300 -1.34 -14.85 4.91
N ASN A 301 -0.46 -15.73 4.44
CA ASN A 301 0.87 -15.91 5.03
C ASN A 301 1.72 -14.64 4.95
N ARG A 302 1.57 -13.86 3.87
CA ARG A 302 2.28 -12.59 3.70
C ARG A 302 1.75 -11.54 4.64
N GLN A 303 0.41 -11.46 4.80
CA GLN A 303 -0.23 -10.54 5.75
C GLN A 303 0.23 -10.82 7.18
N GLU A 304 0.21 -12.07 7.63
CA GLU A 304 0.70 -12.44 8.96
C GLU A 304 2.18 -12.04 9.20
N LYS A 305 3.02 -12.18 8.17
CA LYS A 305 4.42 -11.74 8.26
C LYS A 305 4.54 -10.23 8.37
N LEU A 306 3.69 -9.48 7.65
CA LEU A 306 3.65 -8.02 7.73
C LEU A 306 3.13 -7.54 9.08
N ASP A 307 2.10 -8.16 9.62
CA ASP A 307 1.54 -7.84 10.95
C ASP A 307 2.59 -8.04 12.04
N LYS A 308 3.31 -9.17 12.03
CA LYS A 308 4.44 -9.43 12.94
C LYS A 308 5.58 -8.42 12.79
N LYS A 309 5.86 -7.93 11.56
CA LYS A 309 6.85 -6.87 11.33
C LYS A 309 6.35 -5.53 11.85
N ASN A 310 5.11 -5.18 11.57
CA ASN A 310 4.48 -3.95 12.03
C ASN A 310 4.47 -3.89 13.56
N GLU A 311 4.12 -4.97 14.23
CA GLU A 311 4.20 -5.08 15.69
C GLU A 311 5.62 -4.83 16.22
N LYS A 312 6.64 -5.44 15.58
CA LYS A 312 8.04 -5.19 15.93
C LYS A 312 8.46 -3.72 15.72
N TYR A 313 7.95 -3.05 14.68
CA TYR A 313 8.23 -1.63 14.46
C TYR A 313 7.61 -0.77 15.56
N VAL A 314 6.37 -1.04 15.94
CA VAL A 314 5.71 -0.38 17.09
C VAL A 314 6.52 -0.55 18.36
N GLN A 315 6.95 -1.78 18.67
CA GLN A 315 7.77 -2.07 19.85
C GLN A 315 9.13 -1.34 19.80
N ARG A 316 9.78 -1.25 18.63
CA ARG A 316 11.05 -0.51 18.49
C ARG A 316 10.87 0.98 18.76
N VAL A 317 9.80 1.58 18.25
CA VAL A 317 9.50 3.00 18.51
C VAL A 317 9.27 3.23 20.00
N HIS A 318 8.46 2.40 20.66
CA HIS A 318 8.24 2.51 22.11
C HIS A 318 9.53 2.33 22.93
N ARG A 319 10.34 1.33 22.58
CA ARG A 319 11.67 1.12 23.22
C ARG A 319 12.61 2.30 22.97
N GLY A 320 12.63 2.85 21.75
CA GLY A 320 13.44 4.01 21.42
C GLY A 320 13.08 5.24 22.26
N ILE A 321 11.79 5.53 22.41
CA ILE A 321 11.30 6.62 23.27
C ILE A 321 11.64 6.34 24.75
N GLY A 322 11.40 5.13 25.22
CA GLY A 322 11.72 4.72 26.59
C GLY A 322 13.22 4.85 26.90
N LEU A 323 14.09 4.37 26.01
CA LEU A 323 15.54 4.51 26.14
C LEU A 323 15.99 5.97 26.18
N THR A 324 15.36 6.83 25.37
CA THR A 324 15.62 8.27 25.38
C THR A 324 15.37 8.88 26.76
N ILE A 325 14.25 8.53 27.39
CA ILE A 325 13.91 9.00 28.75
C ILE A 325 14.91 8.45 29.76
N ILE A 326 15.24 7.16 29.71
CA ILE A 326 16.19 6.53 30.63
C ILE A 326 17.57 7.16 30.53
N ILE A 327 18.07 7.39 29.32
CA ILE A 327 19.38 8.04 29.09
C ILE A 327 19.40 9.44 29.71
N ASN A 328 18.34 10.21 29.55
CA ASN A 328 18.26 11.56 30.14
C ASN A 328 18.29 11.50 31.68
N ILE A 329 17.58 10.55 32.28
CA ILE A 329 17.61 10.34 33.75
C ILE A 329 19.02 9.89 34.21
N LEU A 330 19.63 8.93 33.49
CA LEU A 330 20.98 8.45 33.81
C LEU A 330 22.02 9.54 33.70
N CYS A 331 21.93 10.43 32.71
CA CYS A 331 22.83 11.61 32.62
C CYS A 331 22.69 12.49 33.86
N GLY A 332 21.48 12.71 34.38
CA GLY A 332 21.26 13.43 35.64
C GLY A 332 21.89 12.75 36.83
N VAL A 333 21.71 11.43 36.95
CA VAL A 333 22.30 10.63 38.04
C VAL A 333 23.84 10.62 37.98
N ILE A 334 24.40 10.41 36.77
CA ILE A 334 25.86 10.45 36.58
C ILE A 334 26.45 11.81 36.96
N SER A 335 25.81 12.91 36.58
CA SER A 335 26.25 14.25 36.99
C SER A 335 26.22 14.41 38.49
N THR A 336 25.23 13.89 39.19
CA THR A 336 25.13 13.93 40.65
C THR A 336 26.22 13.06 41.32
N ILE A 337 26.51 11.87 40.79
CA ILE A 337 27.57 10.98 41.29
C ILE A 337 28.94 11.61 41.10
N LEU A 338 29.20 12.18 39.90
CA LEU A 338 30.43 12.90 39.63
C LEU A 338 30.60 14.07 40.59
N TYR A 339 29.53 14.82 40.85
CA TYR A 339 29.49 15.85 41.86
C TYR A 339 29.93 15.32 43.24
N ASN A 340 29.31 14.23 43.73
CA ASN A 340 29.64 13.66 45.03
C ASN A 340 31.04 13.07 45.12
N TYR A 341 31.55 12.53 43.99
CA TYR A 341 32.93 11.97 43.96
C TYR A 341 34.00 13.06 43.95
N CYS A 342 33.78 14.14 43.20
CA CYS A 342 34.69 15.31 43.23
C CYS A 342 34.58 16.12 44.52
N SER A 343 33.51 15.92 45.31
CA SER A 343 33.26 16.61 46.57
C SER A 343 33.88 15.93 47.81
N ARG A 344 34.41 14.72 47.63
CA ARG A 344 35.21 14.01 48.66
C ARG A 344 36.71 14.22 48.41
#